data_5fe81fa1a22b19dacf132c38a31f536f
#
_entry.id   5fe81fa1a22b19dacf132c38a31f536f
#
_cell.length_a   1.000
_cell.length_b   1.000
_cell.length_c   1.000
_cell.angle_alpha   90.00
_cell.angle_beta   90.00
_cell.angle_gamma   90.00
#
_symmetry.space_group_name_H-M   'P 1'
#
loop_
_entity.id
_entity.type
_entity.pdbx_description
1 polymer ?
#
loop_
_entity_poly.entity_id
_entity_poly.type
_entity_poly.pdbx_seq_one_letter_code
_entity_poly.pdbx_strand_id
1 'polypeptide(L)'
;MTWIVSKLSRVIWRRKGGCFRLVERVIQGFAAQSAIRGATEGREELEARYLPYFDERLRLRQLVTYVPNKVAPIHRWFPYKEGFSYQLVEMLLREFGTDPAHHRIFDPFAGCGTTPLVARQMGFGAWGIDILPVAVFVAQVKLRGLEAYNLAHLRSEIDRLLNMPFHPSSLSAPQDVRIVQLAYEPETLEQILFFKEEIRRIDNKAIREFLLLGLTSILEDVSYTSKDGQYLRLRRDKKIPAVRDVLHSQLEMMYSDLASKQVQLSLPGLVETSSGGHSDGRCYVAQADARSFVDSFDDYADVIITSPPYLNRYDYSRIYSLELCLQFVNEFEELKRVRHSLLRSHIESRESPTDDVHHPALLEILDNLAGQDLNNPRIPVMIKGYFEDMNLVLRQLARVCRPGARVALVVANARFHGELIPVDLLLSDLAVDAGFEVECIIVTRYKGNSSQQMGRFGRVAVRESIVVWRKASAAHLS
;
A
#
# COMPACT_ATOMS: atom_id res chain seq x y z
N MET A 1 -34.16 14.28 -11.95
CA MET A 1 -33.60 15.30 -11.02
C MET A 1 -34.57 15.70 -9.93
N THR A 2 -35.78 16.12 -10.20
CA THR A 2 -36.75 16.62 -9.18
C THR A 2 -37.20 15.57 -8.16
N TRP A 3 -37.25 14.29 -8.53
CA TRP A 3 -37.70 13.20 -7.67
C TRP A 3 -36.63 12.74 -6.65
N ILE A 4 -35.36 12.77 -7.02
CA ILE A 4 -34.22 12.45 -6.13
C ILE A 4 -34.04 13.53 -5.07
N VAL A 5 -34.18 14.80 -5.46
CA VAL A 5 -34.09 15.94 -4.53
C VAL A 5 -35.22 15.92 -3.48
N SER A 6 -36.42 15.47 -3.86
CA SER A 6 -37.57 15.37 -2.92
C SER A 6 -37.45 14.25 -1.89
N LYS A 7 -36.78 13.13 -2.20
CA LYS A 7 -36.51 12.05 -1.23
C LYS A 7 -35.33 12.39 -0.33
N LEU A 8 -34.29 13.01 -0.87
CA LEU A 8 -33.12 13.47 -0.11
C LEU A 8 -33.46 14.53 0.93
N SER A 9 -34.38 15.45 0.63
CA SER A 9 -34.81 16.50 1.56
C SER A 9 -35.45 15.98 2.85
N ARG A 10 -36.03 14.77 2.85
CA ARG A 10 -36.64 14.15 4.05
C ARG A 10 -35.64 13.43 4.96
N VAL A 11 -34.50 13.00 4.46
CA VAL A 11 -33.47 12.28 5.21
C VAL A 11 -32.41 13.24 5.81
N ILE A 12 -32.18 14.38 5.17
CA ILE A 12 -31.09 15.35 5.49
C ILE A 12 -31.41 16.20 6.73
N TRP A 13 -32.67 16.32 7.15
CA TRP A 13 -33.08 17.20 8.26
C TRP A 13 -32.59 16.77 9.66
N ARG A 14 -31.85 15.68 9.79
CA ARG A 14 -31.42 15.14 11.10
C ARG A 14 -29.93 15.21 11.43
N ARG A 15 -29.03 15.73 10.56
CA ARG A 15 -27.59 15.84 10.89
C ARG A 15 -26.96 17.13 10.37
N LYS A 16 -26.19 17.78 11.29
CA LYS A 16 -25.49 19.08 11.23
C LYS A 16 -24.79 19.43 9.90
N GLY A 17 -24.89 20.73 9.54
CA GLY A 17 -24.28 21.54 8.45
C GLY A 17 -23.14 21.07 7.53
N GLY A 18 -22.43 19.98 7.80
CA GLY A 18 -21.39 19.42 6.93
C GLY A 18 -21.94 18.57 5.79
N CYS A 19 -23.10 17.96 5.96
CA CYS A 19 -23.71 17.05 4.99
C CYS A 19 -24.18 17.78 3.71
N PHE A 20 -24.60 19.05 3.82
CA PHE A 20 -25.08 19.84 2.69
C PHE A 20 -24.01 20.14 1.64
N ARG A 21 -22.78 20.47 2.07
CA ARG A 21 -21.66 20.73 1.15
C ARG A 21 -21.17 19.47 0.44
N LEU A 22 -21.27 18.32 1.09
CA LEU A 22 -20.90 17.03 0.50
C LEU A 22 -21.90 16.66 -0.60
N VAL A 23 -23.20 16.78 -0.34
CA VAL A 23 -24.26 16.51 -1.32
C VAL A 23 -24.13 17.42 -2.54
N GLU A 24 -23.86 18.73 -2.36
CA GLU A 24 -23.62 19.64 -3.49
C GLU A 24 -22.39 19.25 -4.31
N ARG A 25 -21.28 18.87 -3.68
CA ARG A 25 -20.06 18.43 -4.38
C ARG A 25 -20.23 17.09 -5.08
N VAL A 26 -20.94 16.16 -4.47
CA VAL A 26 -21.29 14.87 -5.08
C VAL A 26 -22.20 15.11 -6.27
N ILE A 27 -23.28 15.89 -6.14
CA ILE A 27 -24.19 16.23 -7.23
C ILE A 27 -23.48 17.03 -8.32
N GLN A 28 -22.58 17.95 -8.00
CA GLN A 28 -21.77 18.69 -8.99
C GLN A 28 -20.78 17.76 -9.70
N GLY A 29 -20.23 16.74 -9.01
CA GLY A 29 -19.41 15.69 -9.60
C GLY A 29 -20.20 14.90 -10.66
N PHE A 30 -21.43 14.52 -10.36
CA PHE A 30 -22.34 13.83 -11.30
C PHE A 30 -22.86 14.76 -12.42
N ALA A 31 -23.19 16.01 -12.12
CA ALA A 31 -23.62 16.98 -13.14
C ALA A 31 -22.52 17.27 -14.18
N ALA A 32 -21.23 17.23 -13.77
CA ALA A 32 -20.11 17.30 -14.71
C ALA A 32 -19.96 16.02 -15.56
N GLN A 33 -20.52 14.88 -15.12
CA GLN A 33 -20.57 13.63 -15.89
C GLN A 33 -21.67 13.64 -16.96
N SER A 34 -22.67 14.51 -16.88
CA SER A 34 -23.71 14.62 -17.91
C SER A 34 -23.18 15.03 -19.31
N ALA A 35 -21.90 15.37 -19.42
CA ALA A 35 -21.17 15.51 -20.68
C ALA A 35 -20.63 14.17 -21.21
N ILE A 36 -20.72 13.06 -20.46
CA ILE A 36 -20.26 11.74 -20.84
C ILE A 36 -21.42 11.00 -21.53
N ARG A 37 -21.14 10.44 -22.69
CA ARG A 37 -22.11 9.66 -23.49
C ARG A 37 -22.23 8.26 -22.90
N GLY A 38 -23.17 8.02 -21.98
CA GLY A 38 -23.41 6.69 -21.45
C GLY A 38 -24.39 6.68 -20.27
N ALA A 39 -24.83 5.49 -19.86
CA ALA A 39 -25.70 5.32 -18.69
C ALA A 39 -24.96 5.66 -17.39
N THR A 40 -25.69 6.18 -16.40
CA THR A 40 -25.16 6.54 -15.06
C THR A 40 -26.05 6.03 -13.92
N GLU A 41 -27.16 5.37 -14.24
CA GLU A 41 -28.19 4.99 -13.28
C GLU A 41 -27.67 4.05 -12.19
N GLY A 42 -26.88 3.04 -12.55
CA GLY A 42 -26.31 2.09 -11.58
C GLY A 42 -25.33 2.74 -10.62
N ARG A 43 -24.53 3.70 -11.10
CA ARG A 43 -23.60 4.49 -10.26
C ARG A 43 -24.34 5.47 -9.37
N GLU A 44 -25.39 6.12 -9.87
CA GLU A 44 -26.22 7.05 -9.10
C GLU A 44 -26.95 6.34 -7.98
N GLU A 45 -27.46 5.14 -8.26
CA GLU A 45 -28.11 4.28 -7.25
C GLU A 45 -27.15 3.84 -6.15
N LEU A 46 -25.94 3.43 -6.57
CA LEU A 46 -24.86 3.07 -5.65
C LEU A 46 -24.44 4.24 -4.76
N GLU A 47 -24.25 5.44 -5.34
CA GLU A 47 -23.92 6.65 -4.58
C GLU A 47 -25.03 7.04 -3.62
N ALA A 48 -26.30 6.96 -4.03
CA ALA A 48 -27.45 7.27 -3.19
C ALA A 48 -27.56 6.31 -1.99
N ARG A 49 -27.26 5.01 -2.19
CA ARG A 49 -27.26 3.99 -1.13
C ARG A 49 -26.25 4.32 -0.05
N TYR A 50 -25.05 4.73 -0.41
CA TYR A 50 -23.97 4.99 0.54
C TYR A 50 -23.88 6.44 1.04
N LEU A 51 -24.69 7.36 0.53
CA LEU A 51 -24.70 8.76 0.94
C LEU A 51 -24.80 8.96 2.48
N PRO A 52 -25.59 8.19 3.24
CA PRO A 52 -25.69 8.33 4.70
C PRO A 52 -24.38 7.97 5.45
N TYR A 53 -23.47 7.24 4.84
CA TYR A 53 -22.25 6.75 5.45
C TYR A 53 -21.04 7.68 5.23
N PHE A 54 -21.18 8.73 4.41
CA PHE A 54 -20.08 9.65 4.14
C PHE A 54 -19.76 10.56 5.34
N ASP A 55 -18.46 10.63 5.65
CA ASP A 55 -17.88 11.56 6.63
C ASP A 55 -16.68 12.28 6.00
N GLU A 56 -16.77 13.60 5.80
CA GLU A 56 -15.70 14.37 5.17
C GLU A 56 -14.68 14.84 6.23
N ARG A 57 -13.47 14.24 6.20
CA ARG A 57 -12.35 14.57 7.09
C ARG A 57 -11.12 15.01 6.31
N LEU A 58 -11.21 16.12 5.56
CA LEU A 58 -10.12 16.62 4.69
C LEU A 58 -8.82 16.96 5.44
N ARG A 59 -8.87 17.13 6.77
CA ARG A 59 -7.67 17.26 7.62
C ARG A 59 -6.77 16.02 7.56
N LEU A 60 -7.30 14.85 7.21
CA LEU A 60 -6.57 13.60 7.13
C LEU A 60 -5.78 13.43 5.80
N ARG A 61 -5.86 14.39 4.89
CA ARG A 61 -5.28 14.31 3.54
C ARG A 61 -3.80 13.95 3.50
N GLN A 62 -3.02 14.31 4.52
CA GLN A 62 -1.61 13.96 4.60
C GLN A 62 -1.39 12.56 5.18
N LEU A 63 -2.30 12.10 6.04
CA LEU A 63 -2.17 10.81 6.71
C LEU A 63 -2.36 9.62 5.77
N VAL A 64 -3.15 9.78 4.71
CA VAL A 64 -3.31 8.76 3.64
C VAL A 64 -2.13 8.75 2.65
N THR A 65 -1.02 9.40 2.98
CA THR A 65 0.21 9.41 2.19
C THR A 65 1.40 8.95 3.03
N TYR A 66 2.46 8.49 2.37
CA TYR A 66 3.70 8.09 3.04
C TYR A 66 4.56 9.27 3.55
N VAL A 67 4.19 10.53 3.23
CA VAL A 67 5.02 11.72 3.49
C VAL A 67 5.49 11.82 4.94
N PRO A 68 4.65 11.61 5.98
CA PRO A 68 5.12 11.62 7.36
C PRO A 68 6.15 10.53 7.69
N ASN A 69 6.15 9.40 6.98
CA ASN A 69 7.08 8.30 7.20
C ASN A 69 8.53 8.64 6.80
N LYS A 70 8.75 9.68 5.96
CA LYS A 70 10.07 10.11 5.50
C LYS A 70 11.01 10.58 6.62
N VAL A 71 10.43 11.03 7.73
CA VAL A 71 11.19 11.56 8.87
C VAL A 71 11.04 10.71 10.13
N ALA A 72 10.10 9.77 10.13
CA ALA A 72 9.84 8.92 11.29
C ALA A 72 10.92 7.81 11.41
N PRO A 73 11.53 7.65 12.60
CA PRO A 73 12.52 6.61 12.85
C PRO A 73 12.02 5.22 12.44
N ILE A 74 12.88 4.40 11.89
CA ILE A 74 12.62 3.07 11.32
C ILE A 74 11.74 3.14 10.06
N HIS A 75 10.63 3.90 10.05
CA HIS A 75 9.80 4.07 8.85
C HIS A 75 10.59 4.64 7.67
N ARG A 76 11.49 5.59 7.93
CA ARG A 76 12.34 6.28 6.93
C ARG A 76 13.45 5.43 6.33
N TRP A 77 13.69 4.20 6.82
CA TRP A 77 14.77 3.34 6.32
C TRP A 77 14.62 2.96 4.85
N PHE A 78 13.39 2.91 4.37
CA PHE A 78 13.09 2.64 2.97
C PHE A 78 11.90 3.50 2.51
N PRO A 79 12.07 4.35 1.47
CA PRO A 79 11.00 5.18 0.94
C PRO A 79 10.02 4.35 0.12
N TYR A 80 8.84 4.06 0.70
CA TYR A 80 7.76 3.34 0.02
C TYR A 80 6.61 4.31 -0.26
N LYS A 81 6.52 4.79 -1.52
CA LYS A 81 5.65 5.92 -1.90
C LYS A 81 4.16 5.57 -1.91
N GLU A 82 3.85 4.29 -2.01
CA GLU A 82 2.50 3.74 -2.19
C GLU A 82 1.77 3.48 -0.86
N GLY A 83 2.42 3.74 0.26
CA GLY A 83 1.86 3.54 1.60
C GLY A 83 1.19 4.80 2.17
N PHE A 84 0.51 4.58 3.28
CA PHE A 84 -0.01 5.62 4.17
C PHE A 84 0.93 5.88 5.37
N SER A 85 0.61 6.91 6.18
CA SER A 85 1.46 7.28 7.30
C SER A 85 1.25 6.38 8.53
N TYR A 86 2.30 6.28 9.35
CA TYR A 86 2.22 5.65 10.67
C TYR A 86 1.15 6.30 11.56
N GLN A 87 0.98 7.62 11.47
CA GLN A 87 -0.02 8.38 12.23
C GLN A 87 -1.45 8.00 11.88
N LEU A 88 -1.72 7.57 10.64
CA LEU A 88 -3.03 7.05 10.26
C LEU A 88 -3.37 5.79 11.05
N VAL A 89 -2.41 4.85 11.13
CA VAL A 89 -2.60 3.60 11.86
C VAL A 89 -2.85 3.87 13.34
N GLU A 90 -2.01 4.70 13.97
CA GLU A 90 -2.20 5.09 15.37
C GLU A 90 -3.58 5.70 15.63
N MET A 91 -4.01 6.61 14.74
CA MET A 91 -5.31 7.27 14.85
C MET A 91 -6.46 6.26 14.76
N LEU A 92 -6.43 5.38 13.77
CA LEU A 92 -7.50 4.38 13.55
C LEU A 92 -7.55 3.38 14.71
N LEU A 93 -6.42 2.88 15.20
CA LEU A 93 -6.39 1.98 16.36
C LEU A 93 -7.01 2.63 17.60
N ARG A 94 -6.72 3.92 17.85
CA ARG A 94 -7.34 4.67 18.96
C ARG A 94 -8.83 4.92 18.74
N GLU A 95 -9.25 5.34 17.55
CA GLU A 95 -10.67 5.58 17.21
C GLU A 95 -11.49 4.30 17.30
N PHE A 96 -10.92 3.15 17.00
CA PHE A 96 -11.59 1.85 17.11
C PHE A 96 -11.68 1.34 18.55
N GLY A 97 -11.05 2.03 19.51
CA GLY A 97 -11.06 1.62 20.91
C GLY A 97 -10.37 0.27 21.12
N THR A 98 -9.28 0.02 20.39
CA THR A 98 -8.55 -1.26 20.44
C THR A 98 -7.74 -1.38 21.72
N ASP A 99 -7.61 -2.63 22.20
CA ASP A 99 -6.81 -3.01 23.37
C ASP A 99 -5.74 -4.01 22.94
N PRO A 100 -4.44 -3.71 23.20
CA PRO A 100 -3.33 -4.62 22.85
C PRO A 100 -3.44 -6.01 23.46
N ALA A 101 -4.10 -6.15 24.63
CA ALA A 101 -4.26 -7.43 25.29
C ALA A 101 -5.24 -8.38 24.58
N HIS A 102 -6.15 -7.85 23.76
CA HIS A 102 -7.29 -8.60 23.22
C HIS A 102 -7.40 -8.58 21.70
N HIS A 103 -6.75 -7.60 21.03
CA HIS A 103 -6.92 -7.41 19.60
C HIS A 103 -5.64 -7.72 18.82
N ARG A 104 -5.79 -8.44 17.71
CA ARG A 104 -4.75 -8.70 16.71
C ARG A 104 -4.97 -7.86 15.46
N ILE A 105 -3.90 -7.28 14.96
CA ILE A 105 -3.91 -6.37 13.81
C ILE A 105 -3.39 -7.11 12.58
N PHE A 106 -4.05 -6.91 11.44
CA PHE A 106 -3.65 -7.52 10.18
C PHE A 106 -3.58 -6.51 9.04
N ASP A 107 -2.62 -6.71 8.13
CA ASP A 107 -2.51 -5.96 6.88
C ASP A 107 -2.26 -6.93 5.70
N PRO A 108 -3.27 -7.19 4.83
CA PRO A 108 -3.13 -8.09 3.68
C PRO A 108 -2.33 -7.49 2.51
N PHE A 109 -1.99 -6.20 2.57
CA PHE A 109 -1.15 -5.48 1.60
C PHE A 109 -0.10 -4.69 2.35
N ALA A 110 0.69 -5.38 3.18
CA ALA A 110 1.55 -4.78 4.19
C ALA A 110 2.62 -3.83 3.62
N GLY A 111 2.97 -3.95 2.34
CA GLY A 111 4.01 -3.16 1.72
C GLY A 111 5.30 -3.20 2.55
N CYS A 112 5.84 -2.04 2.88
CA CYS A 112 7.02 -1.92 3.73
C CYS A 112 6.73 -2.04 5.24
N GLY A 113 5.54 -2.54 5.64
CA GLY A 113 5.20 -2.93 7.01
C GLY A 113 4.75 -1.80 7.93
N THR A 114 4.13 -0.73 7.41
CA THR A 114 3.69 0.40 8.27
C THR A 114 2.71 -0.04 9.34
N THR A 115 1.65 -0.77 8.98
CA THR A 115 0.64 -1.26 9.93
C THR A 115 1.21 -2.18 11.01
N PRO A 116 1.93 -3.29 10.68
CA PRO A 116 2.46 -4.17 11.71
C PRO A 116 3.56 -3.51 12.55
N LEU A 117 4.33 -2.55 12.00
CA LEU A 117 5.34 -1.81 12.75
C LEU A 117 4.71 -0.92 13.82
N VAL A 118 3.69 -0.14 13.46
CA VAL A 118 2.94 0.72 14.40
C VAL A 118 2.21 -0.11 15.44
N ALA A 119 1.53 -1.18 15.01
CA ALA A 119 0.83 -2.08 15.91
C ALA A 119 1.77 -2.63 16.99
N ARG A 120 2.97 -3.10 16.59
CA ARG A 120 3.99 -3.56 17.52
C ARG A 120 4.50 -2.45 18.46
N GLN A 121 4.70 -1.23 17.95
CA GLN A 121 5.10 -0.07 18.79
C GLN A 121 4.04 0.28 19.83
N MET A 122 2.77 0.02 19.55
CA MET A 122 1.65 0.22 20.47
C MET A 122 1.35 -1.01 21.34
N GLY A 123 2.14 -2.09 21.26
CA GLY A 123 2.01 -3.29 22.08
C GLY A 123 1.08 -4.37 21.56
N PHE A 124 0.54 -4.22 20.33
CA PHE A 124 -0.33 -5.23 19.72
C PHE A 124 0.45 -6.39 19.11
N GLY A 125 -0.14 -7.59 19.14
CA GLY A 125 0.21 -8.65 18.21
C GLY A 125 -0.28 -8.27 16.80
N ALA A 126 0.60 -8.43 15.80
CA ALA A 126 0.27 -8.02 14.43
C ALA A 126 0.90 -8.92 13.38
N TRP A 127 0.24 -9.08 12.27
CA TRP A 127 0.79 -9.79 11.13
C TRP A 127 0.40 -9.10 9.82
N GLY A 128 1.17 -9.38 8.79
CA GLY A 128 0.92 -8.84 7.46
C GLY A 128 1.39 -9.79 6.38
N ILE A 129 0.85 -9.63 5.20
CA ILE A 129 1.31 -10.32 4.00
C ILE A 129 1.51 -9.31 2.86
N ASP A 130 2.43 -9.63 1.97
CA ASP A 130 2.59 -8.96 0.69
C ASP A 130 3.11 -9.94 -0.33
N ILE A 131 2.81 -9.73 -1.60
CA ILE A 131 3.28 -10.60 -2.67
C ILE A 131 4.66 -10.19 -3.18
N LEU A 132 5.03 -8.90 -2.98
CA LEU A 132 6.26 -8.34 -3.50
C LEU A 132 7.45 -8.66 -2.58
N PRO A 133 8.45 -9.46 -3.00
CA PRO A 133 9.52 -9.91 -2.12
C PRO A 133 10.33 -8.77 -1.50
N VAL A 134 10.54 -7.65 -2.22
CA VAL A 134 11.21 -6.47 -1.66
C VAL A 134 10.42 -5.84 -0.51
N ALA A 135 9.09 -5.77 -0.63
CA ALA A 135 8.21 -5.21 0.40
C ALA A 135 8.29 -6.05 1.68
N VAL A 136 8.15 -7.36 1.55
CA VAL A 136 8.27 -8.32 2.65
C VAL A 136 9.62 -8.22 3.35
N PHE A 137 10.73 -8.20 2.60
CA PHE A 137 12.08 -8.04 3.14
C PHE A 137 12.21 -6.76 3.94
N VAL A 138 11.81 -5.62 3.38
CA VAL A 138 11.85 -4.32 4.06
C VAL A 138 11.04 -4.34 5.35
N ALA A 139 9.81 -4.87 5.31
CA ALA A 139 8.94 -4.97 6.48
C ALA A 139 9.55 -5.83 7.59
N GLN A 140 10.11 -7.00 7.25
CA GLN A 140 10.76 -7.90 8.21
C GLN A 140 11.96 -7.24 8.87
N VAL A 141 12.81 -6.53 8.12
CA VAL A 141 13.98 -5.83 8.68
C VAL A 141 13.56 -4.67 9.58
N LYS A 142 12.55 -3.90 9.19
CA LYS A 142 11.99 -2.81 10.02
C LYS A 142 11.38 -3.34 11.32
N LEU A 143 10.62 -4.43 11.28
CA LEU A 143 10.08 -5.08 12.47
C LEU A 143 11.20 -5.53 13.41
N ARG A 144 12.26 -6.13 12.88
CA ARG A 144 13.44 -6.50 13.69
C ARG A 144 14.14 -5.28 14.29
N GLY A 145 14.07 -4.10 13.67
CA GLY A 145 14.55 -2.84 14.25
C GLY A 145 13.91 -2.46 15.58
N LEU A 146 12.79 -3.10 15.95
CA LEU A 146 12.17 -2.98 17.28
C LEU A 146 12.74 -3.98 18.30
N GLU A 147 13.58 -4.90 17.89
CA GLU A 147 14.28 -5.84 18.76
C GLU A 147 15.62 -5.26 19.26
N ALA A 148 16.22 -5.88 20.25
CA ALA A 148 17.54 -5.47 20.74
C ALA A 148 18.62 -5.90 19.74
N TYR A 149 19.33 -4.93 19.16
CA TYR A 149 20.55 -5.17 18.40
C TYR A 149 21.76 -5.05 19.33
N ASN A 150 22.79 -5.87 19.08
CA ASN A 150 24.13 -5.56 19.62
C ASN A 150 24.71 -4.38 18.81
N LEU A 151 24.52 -3.16 19.32
CA LEU A 151 24.92 -1.93 18.63
C LEU A 151 26.44 -1.84 18.43
N ALA A 152 27.25 -2.37 19.36
CA ALA A 152 28.70 -2.36 19.23
C ALA A 152 29.15 -3.26 18.07
N HIS A 153 28.58 -4.47 17.96
CA HIS A 153 28.85 -5.37 16.83
C HIS A 153 28.36 -4.78 15.50
N LEU A 154 27.13 -4.21 15.48
CA LEU A 154 26.60 -3.54 14.30
C LEU A 154 27.49 -2.39 13.83
N ARG A 155 27.97 -1.54 14.77
CA ARG A 155 28.91 -0.45 14.46
C ARG A 155 30.21 -1.00 13.85
N SER A 156 30.79 -2.02 14.48
CA SER A 156 32.02 -2.66 13.97
C SER A 156 31.84 -3.18 12.53
N GLU A 157 30.72 -3.78 12.20
CA GLU A 157 30.45 -4.28 10.83
C GLU A 157 30.20 -3.14 9.83
N ILE A 158 29.52 -2.07 10.25
CA ILE A 158 29.39 -0.86 9.43
C ILE A 158 30.76 -0.26 9.11
N ASP A 159 31.58 -0.06 10.13
CA ASP A 159 32.92 0.54 9.97
C ASP A 159 33.82 -0.36 9.12
N ARG A 160 33.80 -1.68 9.33
CA ARG A 160 34.52 -2.64 8.50
C ARG A 160 34.10 -2.55 7.05
N LEU A 161 32.81 -2.58 6.75
CA LEU A 161 32.25 -2.56 5.41
C LEU A 161 32.63 -1.26 4.65
N LEU A 162 32.50 -0.13 5.34
CA LEU A 162 32.73 1.19 4.73
C LEU A 162 34.23 1.51 4.53
N ASN A 163 35.14 0.90 5.31
CA ASN A 163 36.59 1.09 5.17
C ASN A 163 37.28 0.00 4.33
N MET A 164 36.54 -1.01 3.87
CA MET A 164 37.12 -2.10 3.09
C MET A 164 37.63 -1.61 1.72
N PRO A 165 38.84 -2.00 1.33
CA PRO A 165 39.34 -1.74 -0.02
C PRO A 165 38.44 -2.35 -1.07
N PHE A 166 38.19 -1.62 -2.14
CA PHE A 166 37.42 -2.10 -3.27
C PHE A 166 38.14 -3.25 -3.99
N HIS A 167 37.40 -4.25 -4.38
CA HIS A 167 37.81 -5.30 -5.32
C HIS A 167 36.61 -5.68 -6.21
N PRO A 168 36.85 -6.21 -7.43
CA PRO A 168 35.79 -6.68 -8.30
C PRO A 168 34.95 -7.76 -7.64
N SER A 169 33.62 -7.68 -7.84
CA SER A 169 32.70 -8.67 -7.29
C SER A 169 32.61 -9.92 -8.16
N SER A 170 32.40 -11.07 -7.53
CA SER A 170 32.06 -12.32 -8.23
C SER A 170 30.58 -12.39 -8.62
N LEU A 171 29.74 -11.48 -8.10
CA LEU A 171 28.33 -11.41 -8.41
C LEU A 171 28.09 -10.69 -9.74
N SER A 172 26.98 -11.01 -10.38
CA SER A 172 26.48 -10.31 -11.57
C SER A 172 25.05 -9.84 -11.38
N ALA A 173 24.69 -8.76 -12.04
CA ALA A 173 23.30 -8.34 -12.18
C ALA A 173 22.66 -9.04 -13.40
N PRO A 174 21.30 -9.17 -13.45
CA PRO A 174 20.60 -9.69 -14.61
C PRO A 174 20.97 -8.95 -15.91
N GLN A 175 21.52 -9.68 -16.88
CA GLN A 175 21.99 -9.10 -18.14
C GLN A 175 20.85 -8.85 -19.15
N ASP A 176 19.75 -9.58 -19.01
CA ASP A 176 18.57 -9.54 -19.87
C ASP A 176 17.50 -8.52 -19.39
N VAL A 177 17.74 -7.83 -18.28
CA VAL A 177 16.86 -6.79 -17.76
C VAL A 177 17.37 -5.40 -18.15
N ARG A 178 16.90 -4.89 -19.27
CA ARG A 178 17.37 -3.65 -19.89
C ARG A 178 17.44 -2.45 -18.93
N ILE A 179 16.48 -2.29 -18.00
CA ILE A 179 16.47 -1.14 -17.09
C ILE A 179 17.68 -1.14 -16.15
N VAL A 180 18.15 -2.31 -15.71
CA VAL A 180 19.34 -2.42 -14.85
C VAL A 180 20.59 -1.96 -15.60
N GLN A 181 20.72 -2.35 -16.88
CA GLN A 181 21.84 -1.97 -17.73
C GLN A 181 21.86 -0.45 -18.05
N LEU A 182 20.67 0.18 -18.07
CA LEU A 182 20.55 1.60 -18.36
C LEU A 182 20.63 2.49 -17.11
N ALA A 183 20.39 1.91 -15.93
CA ALA A 183 20.29 2.66 -14.67
C ALA A 183 21.65 3.06 -14.11
N TYR A 184 22.71 2.32 -14.39
CA TYR A 184 24.00 2.50 -13.74
C TYR A 184 25.13 2.63 -14.77
N GLU A 185 26.17 3.41 -14.42
CA GLU A 185 27.47 3.25 -15.05
C GLU A 185 28.12 1.94 -14.58
N PRO A 186 29.00 1.32 -15.40
CA PRO A 186 29.64 0.04 -15.06
C PRO A 186 30.31 0.06 -13.68
N GLU A 187 31.06 1.12 -13.37
CA GLU A 187 31.78 1.28 -12.11
C GLU A 187 30.80 1.40 -10.90
N THR A 188 29.66 2.08 -11.09
CA THR A 188 28.63 2.20 -10.05
C THR A 188 27.99 0.86 -9.76
N LEU A 189 27.62 0.11 -10.82
CA LEU A 189 27.04 -1.23 -10.67
C LEU A 189 28.02 -2.18 -9.99
N GLU A 190 29.30 -2.14 -10.36
CA GLU A 190 30.32 -2.97 -9.76
C GLU A 190 30.53 -2.67 -8.28
N GLN A 191 30.50 -1.40 -7.87
CA GLN A 191 30.52 -1.01 -6.46
C GLN A 191 29.29 -1.51 -5.68
N ILE A 192 28.09 -1.47 -6.26
CA ILE A 192 26.89 -2.03 -5.65
C ILE A 192 27.04 -3.54 -5.44
N LEU A 193 27.53 -4.25 -6.45
CA LEU A 193 27.74 -5.70 -6.38
C LEU A 193 28.84 -6.06 -5.37
N PHE A 194 29.92 -5.28 -5.30
CA PHE A 194 30.95 -5.42 -4.26
C PHE A 194 30.36 -5.32 -2.85
N PHE A 195 29.60 -4.27 -2.55
CA PHE A 195 28.96 -4.13 -1.22
C PHE A 195 27.98 -5.27 -0.96
N LYS A 196 27.20 -5.67 -1.95
CA LYS A 196 26.26 -6.81 -1.82
C LYS A 196 27.00 -8.10 -1.48
N GLU A 197 28.12 -8.40 -2.13
CA GLU A 197 28.93 -9.59 -1.88
C GLU A 197 29.50 -9.58 -0.46
N GLU A 198 30.11 -8.45 -0.04
CA GLU A 198 30.70 -8.32 1.28
C GLU A 198 29.66 -8.39 2.42
N ILE A 199 28.47 -7.82 2.20
CA ILE A 199 27.36 -7.93 3.15
C ILE A 199 26.90 -9.40 3.26
N ARG A 200 26.86 -10.16 2.15
CA ARG A 200 26.44 -11.57 2.15
C ARG A 200 27.38 -12.48 2.94
N ARG A 201 28.66 -12.10 3.11
CA ARG A 201 29.67 -12.85 3.89
C ARG A 201 29.50 -12.68 5.39
N ILE A 202 28.65 -11.78 5.86
CA ILE A 202 28.42 -11.56 7.29
C ILE A 202 27.57 -12.69 7.86
N ASP A 203 28.08 -13.38 8.87
CA ASP A 203 27.40 -14.53 9.49
C ASP A 203 26.14 -14.14 10.24
N ASN A 204 26.17 -13.04 10.98
CA ASN A 204 25.02 -12.57 11.73
C ASN A 204 23.90 -12.14 10.81
N LYS A 205 22.83 -12.93 10.74
CA LYS A 205 21.68 -12.70 9.85
C LYS A 205 21.03 -11.33 10.07
N ALA A 206 20.87 -10.89 11.31
CA ALA A 206 20.21 -9.63 11.62
C ALA A 206 21.03 -8.43 11.11
N ILE A 207 22.35 -8.43 11.33
CA ILE A 207 23.27 -7.41 10.84
C ILE A 207 23.34 -7.45 9.31
N ARG A 208 23.48 -8.63 8.73
CA ARG A 208 23.51 -8.83 7.28
C ARG A 208 22.26 -8.23 6.60
N GLU A 209 21.07 -8.54 7.11
CA GLU A 209 19.82 -8.02 6.54
C GLU A 209 19.65 -6.52 6.77
N PHE A 210 20.09 -5.97 7.90
CA PHE A 210 20.12 -4.55 8.16
C PHE A 210 20.99 -3.79 7.13
N LEU A 211 22.22 -4.24 6.90
CA LEU A 211 23.15 -3.66 5.94
C LEU A 211 22.63 -3.81 4.49
N LEU A 212 22.03 -4.96 4.19
CA LEU A 212 21.42 -5.22 2.88
C LEU A 212 20.23 -4.28 2.62
N LEU A 213 19.42 -3.97 3.64
CA LEU A 213 18.36 -2.97 3.53
C LEU A 213 18.96 -1.58 3.27
N GLY A 214 20.04 -1.21 3.96
CA GLY A 214 20.76 0.04 3.70
C GLY A 214 21.19 0.16 2.24
N LEU A 215 21.82 -0.89 1.69
CA LEU A 215 22.21 -0.94 0.28
C LEU A 215 21.01 -0.90 -0.66
N THR A 216 19.95 -1.64 -0.37
CA THR A 216 18.73 -1.66 -1.18
C THR A 216 18.06 -0.29 -1.24
N SER A 217 18.10 0.47 -0.14
CA SER A 217 17.43 1.77 -0.01
C SER A 217 18.06 2.86 -0.87
N ILE A 218 19.34 2.74 -1.22
CA ILE A 218 20.07 3.77 -1.99
C ILE A 218 20.11 3.52 -3.50
N LEU A 219 19.55 2.39 -3.98
CA LEU A 219 19.68 1.99 -5.39
C LEU A 219 19.15 3.03 -6.38
N GLU A 220 18.03 3.71 -6.05
CA GLU A 220 17.53 4.82 -6.86
C GLU A 220 18.48 6.03 -6.81
N ASP A 221 19.05 6.33 -5.65
CA ASP A 221 19.87 7.53 -5.43
C ASP A 221 21.17 7.49 -6.24
N VAL A 222 21.76 6.31 -6.35
CA VAL A 222 23.02 6.08 -7.10
C VAL A 222 22.77 5.62 -8.55
N SER A 223 21.57 5.81 -9.07
CA SER A 223 21.18 5.45 -10.45
C SER A 223 20.74 6.63 -11.27
N TYR A 224 20.79 6.51 -12.59
CA TYR A 224 20.14 7.43 -13.53
C TYR A 224 18.62 7.30 -13.60
N THR A 225 17.99 6.77 -12.55
CA THR A 225 16.54 6.61 -12.54
C THR A 225 15.88 7.52 -11.50
N SER A 226 14.60 7.74 -11.68
CA SER A 226 13.72 8.37 -10.69
C SER A 226 12.36 7.69 -10.72
N LYS A 227 11.84 7.35 -9.53
CA LYS A 227 10.46 6.86 -9.35
C LYS A 227 9.51 8.06 -9.47
N ASP A 228 9.10 8.35 -10.71
CA ASP A 228 8.23 9.48 -11.04
C ASP A 228 6.88 8.98 -11.58
N GLY A 229 5.83 9.17 -10.80
CA GLY A 229 4.48 8.70 -11.12
C GLY A 229 4.42 7.17 -11.25
N GLN A 230 3.99 6.67 -12.41
CA GLN A 230 3.79 5.23 -12.67
C GLN A 230 5.02 4.51 -13.24
N TYR A 231 6.13 5.20 -13.40
CA TYR A 231 7.29 4.68 -14.13
C TYR A 231 8.60 4.92 -13.37
N LEU A 232 9.51 3.99 -13.52
CA LEU A 232 10.92 4.22 -13.25
C LEU A 232 11.52 4.94 -14.47
N ARG A 233 11.67 6.27 -14.33
CA ARG A 233 12.08 7.15 -15.43
C ARG A 233 13.59 7.28 -15.48
N LEU A 234 14.19 7.16 -16.67
CA LEU A 234 15.60 7.49 -16.88
C LEU A 234 15.83 9.02 -16.87
N ARG A 235 16.78 9.47 -16.07
CA ARG A 235 17.20 10.86 -15.85
C ARG A 235 18.72 10.97 -16.07
N ARG A 236 19.14 11.03 -17.33
CA ARG A 236 20.56 11.12 -17.71
C ARG A 236 21.24 12.42 -17.26
N ASP A 237 20.45 13.43 -16.91
CA ASP A 237 20.89 14.71 -16.34
C ASP A 237 21.23 14.64 -14.84
N LYS A 238 20.91 13.52 -14.16
CA LYS A 238 21.16 13.33 -12.73
C LYS A 238 22.65 13.16 -12.46
N LYS A 239 23.20 13.94 -11.49
CA LYS A 239 24.53 13.68 -10.95
C LYS A 239 24.47 12.49 -10.02
N ILE A 240 25.29 11.49 -10.28
CA ILE A 240 25.33 10.27 -9.49
C ILE A 240 26.40 10.43 -8.41
N PRO A 241 26.03 10.37 -7.12
CA PRO A 241 27.01 10.41 -6.03
C PRO A 241 27.73 9.07 -5.89
N ALA A 242 28.86 9.06 -5.20
CA ALA A 242 29.60 7.83 -4.92
C ALA A 242 28.76 6.86 -4.06
N VAL A 243 28.71 5.60 -4.44
CA VAL A 243 27.93 4.56 -3.74
C VAL A 243 28.27 4.48 -2.25
N ARG A 244 29.57 4.53 -1.92
CA ARG A 244 30.08 4.44 -0.54
C ARG A 244 29.57 5.60 0.32
N ASP A 245 29.53 6.82 -0.19
CA ASP A 245 29.13 8.01 0.56
C ASP A 245 27.63 7.98 0.87
N VAL A 246 26.82 7.57 -0.12
CA VAL A 246 25.36 7.44 0.06
C VAL A 246 25.04 6.30 1.01
N LEU A 247 25.73 5.16 0.85
CA LEU A 247 25.57 4.01 1.75
C LEU A 247 25.96 4.37 3.18
N HIS A 248 27.08 5.09 3.37
CA HIS A 248 27.49 5.59 4.68
C HIS A 248 26.38 6.44 5.32
N SER A 249 25.89 7.45 4.61
CA SER A 249 24.84 8.34 5.11
C SER A 249 23.57 7.58 5.49
N GLN A 250 23.19 6.60 4.68
CA GLN A 250 22.02 5.77 4.91
C GLN A 250 22.20 4.88 6.16
N LEU A 251 23.34 4.21 6.29
CA LEU A 251 23.63 3.34 7.45
C LEU A 251 23.77 4.13 8.74
N GLU A 252 24.36 5.33 8.71
CA GLU A 252 24.42 6.22 9.88
C GLU A 252 23.02 6.64 10.36
N MET A 253 22.14 7.00 9.42
CA MET A 253 20.77 7.35 9.75
C MET A 253 20.03 6.16 10.38
N MET A 254 20.16 4.97 9.78
CA MET A 254 19.53 3.75 10.30
C MET A 254 20.08 3.34 11.67
N TYR A 255 21.39 3.42 11.86
CA TYR A 255 22.06 3.14 13.15
C TYR A 255 21.63 4.12 14.25
N SER A 256 21.57 5.41 13.90
CA SER A 256 21.12 6.46 14.83
C SER A 256 19.70 6.20 15.34
N ASP A 257 18.79 5.73 14.47
CA ASP A 257 17.43 5.37 14.87
C ASP A 257 17.42 4.24 15.92
N LEU A 258 18.26 3.20 15.75
CA LEU A 258 18.39 2.12 16.73
C LEU A 258 19.01 2.57 18.05
N ALA A 259 20.07 3.37 17.98
CA ALA A 259 20.77 3.89 19.16
C ALA A 259 19.85 4.78 19.99
N SER A 260 19.13 5.70 19.36
CA SER A 260 18.18 6.59 20.03
C SER A 260 17.06 5.82 20.75
N LYS A 261 16.57 4.74 20.13
CA LYS A 261 15.56 3.88 20.73
C LYS A 261 16.08 3.11 21.96
N GLN A 262 17.28 2.54 21.89
CA GLN A 262 17.86 1.83 23.03
C GLN A 262 18.07 2.76 24.23
N VAL A 263 18.44 4.02 24.00
CA VAL A 263 18.53 5.04 25.06
C VAL A 263 17.18 5.26 25.72
N GLN A 264 16.08 5.38 24.93
CA GLN A 264 14.73 5.54 25.48
C GLN A 264 14.30 4.33 26.33
N LEU A 265 14.59 3.11 25.87
CA LEU A 265 14.27 1.89 26.63
C LEU A 265 15.11 1.71 27.90
N SER A 266 16.28 2.36 27.99
CA SER A 266 17.17 2.27 29.14
C SER A 266 16.89 3.33 30.22
N LEU A 267 15.99 4.31 29.97
CA LEU A 267 15.64 5.33 30.93
C LEU A 267 14.61 4.78 31.92
N PRO A 268 14.90 4.83 33.28
CA PRO A 268 13.96 4.39 34.29
C PRO A 268 12.64 5.19 34.21
N GLY A 269 11.52 4.53 34.11
CA GLY A 269 10.18 5.12 34.15
C GLY A 269 9.46 5.26 32.80
N LEU A 270 10.05 4.85 31.68
CA LEU A 270 9.41 4.91 30.34
C LEU A 270 8.96 3.54 29.81
N VAL A 271 9.17 2.47 30.54
CA VAL A 271 8.74 1.11 30.17
C VAL A 271 7.81 0.56 31.25
N GLU A 272 6.55 0.96 31.21
CA GLU A 272 5.46 0.08 31.60
C GLU A 272 4.81 -0.48 30.34
N THR A 273 5.51 -1.36 29.63
CA THR A 273 4.82 -2.34 28.81
C THR A 273 4.33 -3.41 29.77
N SER A 274 3.05 -3.35 30.09
CA SER A 274 2.33 -4.38 30.82
C SER A 274 2.60 -5.75 30.19
N SER A 275 3.52 -6.49 30.83
CA SER A 275 3.75 -7.92 30.63
C SER A 275 2.57 -8.70 31.23
N GLY A 276 1.40 -8.61 30.63
CA GLY A 276 0.18 -9.20 31.20
C GLY A 276 -0.95 -9.43 30.22
N GLY A 277 -0.68 -9.57 28.94
CA GLY A 277 -1.71 -9.92 27.96
C GLY A 277 -1.44 -11.25 27.28
N HIS A 278 -2.41 -12.12 27.25
CA HIS A 278 -2.40 -13.44 26.59
C HIS A 278 -2.47 -13.35 25.05
N SER A 279 -2.08 -12.26 24.43
CA SER A 279 -1.76 -12.27 23.00
C SER A 279 -0.30 -12.66 22.87
N ASP A 280 0.01 -13.59 21.99
CA ASP A 280 1.35 -14.10 21.67
C ASP A 280 2.36 -13.00 21.24
N GLY A 281 2.04 -11.72 21.38
CA GLY A 281 2.86 -10.53 21.09
C GLY A 281 3.60 -10.58 19.74
N ARG A 282 3.37 -11.63 18.97
CA ARG A 282 4.08 -11.98 17.76
C ARG A 282 3.75 -11.00 16.64
N CYS A 283 4.80 -10.38 16.10
CA CYS A 283 4.65 -9.50 14.92
C CYS A 283 5.52 -10.01 13.78
N TYR A 284 4.93 -10.21 12.61
CA TYR A 284 5.65 -10.69 11.43
C TYR A 284 4.99 -10.24 10.11
N VAL A 285 5.76 -10.30 9.04
CA VAL A 285 5.25 -10.16 7.66
C VAL A 285 5.75 -11.34 6.85
N ALA A 286 4.86 -11.95 6.06
CA ALA A 286 5.16 -13.10 5.22
C ALA A 286 4.87 -12.79 3.73
N GLN A 287 5.52 -13.52 2.84
CA GLN A 287 5.20 -13.45 1.42
C GLN A 287 4.01 -14.36 1.13
N ALA A 288 2.89 -13.76 0.71
CA ALA A 288 1.68 -14.49 0.33
C ALA A 288 0.79 -13.65 -0.59
N ASP A 289 -0.12 -14.35 -1.28
CA ASP A 289 -1.13 -13.72 -2.14
C ASP A 289 -2.41 -13.45 -1.34
N ALA A 290 -2.81 -12.19 -1.29
CA ALA A 290 -4.01 -11.76 -0.56
C ALA A 290 -5.31 -12.40 -1.09
N ARG A 291 -5.31 -12.96 -2.29
CA ARG A 291 -6.45 -13.67 -2.90
C ARG A 291 -6.65 -15.09 -2.38
N SER A 292 -5.64 -15.70 -1.71
CA SER A 292 -5.66 -17.13 -1.37
C SER A 292 -4.86 -17.52 -0.11
N PHE A 293 -4.67 -16.62 0.84
CA PHE A 293 -3.73 -16.83 1.95
C PHE A 293 -4.29 -17.60 3.16
N VAL A 294 -5.60 -17.60 3.40
CA VAL A 294 -6.19 -18.05 4.69
C VAL A 294 -5.81 -19.49 5.04
N ASP A 295 -5.76 -20.38 4.06
CA ASP A 295 -5.43 -21.79 4.32
C ASP A 295 -3.92 -22.03 4.64
N SER A 296 -3.10 -20.96 4.57
CA SER A 296 -1.67 -20.98 4.88
C SER A 296 -1.33 -20.40 6.26
N PHE A 297 -2.31 -19.86 6.99
CA PHE A 297 -2.10 -19.19 8.26
C PHE A 297 -3.22 -19.53 9.25
N ASP A 298 -2.85 -19.87 10.49
CA ASP A 298 -3.78 -20.11 11.60
C ASP A 298 -4.12 -18.84 12.40
N ASP A 299 -3.71 -17.67 11.89
CA ASP A 299 -3.93 -16.39 12.53
C ASP A 299 -5.32 -15.82 12.22
N TYR A 300 -5.79 -14.94 13.09
CA TYR A 300 -7.07 -14.21 12.95
C TYR A 300 -6.83 -12.70 13.04
N ALA A 301 -7.84 -11.91 12.71
CA ALA A 301 -7.83 -10.47 12.80
C ALA A 301 -9.04 -9.92 13.56
N ASP A 302 -8.78 -8.99 14.48
CA ASP A 302 -9.80 -8.15 15.12
C ASP A 302 -9.85 -6.77 14.46
N VAL A 303 -8.73 -6.32 13.90
CA VAL A 303 -8.66 -5.08 13.10
C VAL A 303 -7.76 -5.29 11.89
N ILE A 304 -8.26 -4.83 10.74
CA ILE A 304 -7.50 -4.74 9.50
C ILE A 304 -7.34 -3.26 9.14
N ILE A 305 -6.09 -2.82 8.91
CA ILE A 305 -5.78 -1.48 8.37
C ILE A 305 -4.87 -1.68 7.18
N THR A 306 -5.35 -1.34 5.99
CA THR A 306 -4.66 -1.69 4.75
C THR A 306 -4.97 -0.72 3.60
N SER A 307 -4.16 -0.79 2.54
CA SER A 307 -4.38 -0.09 1.27
C SER A 307 -4.02 -1.03 0.12
N PRO A 308 -5.00 -1.58 -0.61
CA PRO A 308 -4.72 -2.43 -1.76
C PRO A 308 -4.07 -1.62 -2.89
N PRO A 309 -3.45 -2.25 -3.88
CA PRO A 309 -3.06 -1.59 -5.11
C PRO A 309 -4.24 -0.82 -5.70
N TYR A 310 -4.02 0.47 -6.04
CA TYR A 310 -5.09 1.30 -6.60
C TYR A 310 -5.34 0.94 -8.08
N LEU A 311 -6.59 1.07 -8.49
CA LEU A 311 -6.99 0.92 -9.89
C LEU A 311 -6.51 2.13 -10.73
N ASN A 312 -5.19 2.24 -10.91
CA ASN A 312 -4.55 3.40 -11.55
C ASN A 312 -3.46 3.03 -12.57
N ARG A 313 -3.36 1.74 -12.96
CA ARG A 313 -2.38 1.19 -13.90
C ARG A 313 -0.93 1.17 -13.37
N TYR A 314 -0.76 1.21 -12.05
CA TYR A 314 0.55 1.22 -11.43
C TYR A 314 1.13 -0.20 -11.35
N ASP A 315 2.27 -0.41 -12.00
CA ASP A 315 3.00 -1.69 -11.97
C ASP A 315 4.16 -1.61 -10.98
N TYR A 316 3.95 -2.19 -9.81
CA TYR A 316 4.95 -2.21 -8.73
C TYR A 316 6.25 -2.90 -9.14
N SER A 317 6.18 -3.95 -9.99
CA SER A 317 7.35 -4.67 -10.47
C SER A 317 8.26 -3.79 -11.35
N ARG A 318 7.70 -2.76 -12.00
CA ARG A 318 8.47 -1.78 -12.77
C ARG A 318 9.11 -0.72 -11.87
N ILE A 319 8.37 -0.24 -10.89
CA ILE A 319 8.84 0.81 -9.98
C ILE A 319 9.98 0.31 -9.11
N TYR A 320 9.88 -0.94 -8.64
CA TYR A 320 10.88 -1.60 -7.80
C TYR A 320 11.80 -2.55 -8.58
N SER A 321 11.93 -2.37 -9.90
CA SER A 321 12.73 -3.27 -10.74
C SER A 321 14.21 -3.30 -10.36
N LEU A 322 14.80 -2.19 -9.90
CA LEU A 322 16.20 -2.16 -9.45
C LEU A 322 16.38 -3.01 -8.20
N GLU A 323 15.55 -2.80 -7.20
CA GLU A 323 15.56 -3.55 -5.94
C GLU A 323 15.28 -5.04 -6.17
N LEU A 324 14.31 -5.36 -7.03
CA LEU A 324 13.98 -6.74 -7.41
C LEU A 324 15.18 -7.40 -8.10
N CYS A 325 15.73 -6.80 -9.13
CA CYS A 325 16.81 -7.37 -9.94
C CYS A 325 18.15 -7.45 -9.20
N LEU A 326 18.41 -6.53 -8.28
CA LEU A 326 19.66 -6.55 -7.53
C LEU A 326 19.62 -7.41 -6.28
N GLN A 327 18.43 -7.89 -5.84
CA GLN A 327 18.29 -8.66 -4.59
C GLN A 327 17.55 -9.99 -4.74
N PHE A 328 16.52 -10.09 -5.60
CA PHE A 328 15.52 -11.16 -5.53
C PHE A 328 15.35 -11.96 -6.83
N VAL A 329 15.70 -11.39 -7.99
CA VAL A 329 15.54 -12.05 -9.28
C VAL A 329 16.86 -12.03 -10.07
N ASN A 330 17.11 -13.08 -10.86
CA ASN A 330 18.37 -13.25 -11.59
C ASN A 330 18.19 -13.10 -13.11
N GLU A 331 16.94 -13.11 -13.60
CA GLU A 331 16.60 -13.07 -15.03
C GLU A 331 15.26 -12.39 -15.27
N PHE A 332 14.99 -11.96 -16.51
CA PHE A 332 13.78 -11.26 -16.90
C PHE A 332 12.50 -12.10 -16.69
N GLU A 333 12.56 -13.42 -16.93
CA GLU A 333 11.39 -14.28 -16.72
C GLU A 333 10.98 -14.38 -15.24
N GLU A 334 11.92 -14.28 -14.30
CA GLU A 334 11.60 -14.19 -12.86
C GLU A 334 10.90 -12.85 -12.54
N LEU A 335 11.42 -11.74 -13.06
CA LEU A 335 10.78 -10.44 -12.93
C LEU A 335 9.36 -10.43 -13.52
N LYS A 336 9.17 -11.10 -14.64
CA LYS A 336 7.88 -11.25 -15.30
C LYS A 336 6.91 -12.11 -14.47
N ARG A 337 7.39 -13.18 -13.84
CA ARG A 337 6.59 -13.99 -12.88
C ARG A 337 6.11 -13.13 -11.72
N VAL A 338 6.98 -12.31 -11.11
CA VAL A 338 6.59 -11.35 -10.07
C VAL A 338 5.51 -10.40 -10.59
N ARG A 339 5.66 -9.84 -11.80
CA ARG A 339 4.66 -8.95 -12.41
C ARG A 339 3.30 -9.61 -12.57
N HIS A 340 3.28 -10.87 -13.02
CA HIS A 340 2.04 -11.59 -13.27
C HIS A 340 1.35 -12.11 -12.00
N SER A 341 2.06 -12.15 -10.87
CA SER A 341 1.44 -12.50 -9.58
C SER A 341 0.74 -11.31 -8.91
N LEU A 342 1.02 -10.06 -9.35
CA LEU A 342 0.37 -8.87 -8.80
C LEU A 342 -1.14 -8.86 -9.10
N LEU A 343 -1.90 -8.12 -8.26
CA LEU A 343 -3.30 -7.82 -8.53
C LEU A 343 -3.48 -7.14 -9.89
N ARG A 344 -4.60 -7.42 -10.56
CA ARG A 344 -4.95 -6.89 -11.89
C ARG A 344 -5.28 -5.39 -11.87
N SER A 345 -4.48 -4.59 -11.20
CA SER A 345 -4.57 -3.13 -11.15
C SER A 345 -3.83 -2.42 -12.30
N HIS A 346 -3.16 -3.17 -13.18
CA HIS A 346 -2.37 -2.66 -14.30
C HIS A 346 -2.62 -3.44 -15.60
N ILE A 347 -2.39 -2.78 -16.75
CA ILE A 347 -2.77 -3.29 -18.09
C ILE A 347 -2.00 -4.53 -18.56
N GLU A 348 -0.90 -4.90 -17.93
CA GLU A 348 -0.10 -6.08 -18.25
C GLU A 348 -0.44 -7.28 -17.38
N SER A 349 -1.42 -7.14 -16.48
CA SER A 349 -1.95 -8.25 -15.71
C SER A 349 -2.54 -9.31 -16.64
N ARG A 350 -2.43 -10.59 -16.21
CA ARG A 350 -2.98 -11.70 -16.98
C ARG A 350 -4.44 -11.96 -16.59
N GLU A 351 -5.21 -12.44 -17.57
CA GLU A 351 -6.48 -13.08 -17.26
C GLU A 351 -6.21 -14.31 -16.39
N SER A 352 -6.96 -14.43 -15.32
CA SER A 352 -6.96 -15.57 -14.43
C SER A 352 -8.37 -16.13 -14.38
N PRO A 353 -8.59 -17.45 -14.32
CA PRO A 353 -9.92 -17.98 -14.08
C PRO A 353 -10.39 -17.48 -12.72
N THR A 354 -11.50 -16.74 -12.71
CA THR A 354 -11.93 -16.00 -11.52
C THR A 354 -13.42 -16.07 -11.35
N ASP A 355 -13.86 -15.75 -10.14
CA ASP A 355 -15.25 -15.47 -9.85
C ASP A 355 -15.76 -14.31 -10.70
N ASP A 356 -16.83 -14.52 -11.42
CA ASP A 356 -17.45 -13.50 -12.25
C ASP A 356 -18.20 -12.50 -11.35
N VAL A 357 -17.72 -11.28 -11.28
CA VAL A 357 -18.35 -10.20 -10.50
C VAL A 357 -19.43 -9.55 -11.36
N HIS A 358 -20.68 -9.82 -11.05
CA HIS A 358 -21.84 -9.20 -11.68
C HIS A 358 -22.39 -8.07 -10.81
N HIS A 359 -21.88 -6.85 -11.00
CA HIS A 359 -22.37 -5.67 -10.29
C HIS A 359 -22.92 -4.64 -11.27
N PRO A 360 -24.19 -4.15 -11.11
CA PRO A 360 -24.83 -3.27 -12.12
C PRO A 360 -24.00 -2.04 -12.49
N ALA A 361 -23.47 -1.31 -11.48
CA ALA A 361 -22.63 -0.14 -11.75
C ALA A 361 -21.29 -0.49 -12.43
N LEU A 362 -20.73 -1.68 -12.19
CA LEU A 362 -19.51 -2.13 -12.87
C LEU A 362 -19.80 -2.47 -14.33
N LEU A 363 -20.87 -3.20 -14.59
CA LEU A 363 -21.30 -3.54 -15.96
C LEU A 363 -21.59 -2.28 -16.78
N GLU A 364 -22.31 -1.31 -16.21
CA GLU A 364 -22.55 0.01 -16.80
C GLU A 364 -21.24 0.71 -17.19
N ILE A 365 -20.25 0.74 -16.32
CA ILE A 365 -18.93 1.33 -16.59
C ILE A 365 -18.23 0.61 -17.75
N LEU A 366 -18.26 -0.72 -17.77
CA LEU A 366 -17.62 -1.53 -18.80
C LEU A 366 -18.31 -1.32 -20.16
N ASP A 367 -19.64 -1.27 -20.20
CA ASP A 367 -20.42 -1.00 -21.41
C ASP A 367 -20.15 0.41 -21.96
N ASN A 368 -20.10 1.41 -21.09
CA ASN A 368 -19.76 2.78 -21.49
C ASN A 368 -18.33 2.89 -22.05
N LEU A 369 -17.39 2.13 -21.55
CA LEU A 369 -16.02 2.08 -22.06
C LEU A 369 -15.92 1.30 -23.35
N ALA A 370 -16.70 0.23 -23.54
CA ALA A 370 -16.70 -0.58 -24.76
C ALA A 370 -17.12 0.24 -26.00
N GLY A 371 -17.97 1.26 -25.83
CA GLY A 371 -18.40 2.17 -26.88
C GLY A 371 -17.42 3.28 -27.23
N GLN A 372 -16.21 3.31 -26.62
CA GLN A 372 -15.24 4.39 -26.78
C GLN A 372 -13.96 3.93 -27.50
N ASP A 373 -13.32 4.86 -28.23
CA ASP A 373 -11.96 4.67 -28.76
C ASP A 373 -10.94 4.83 -27.62
N LEU A 374 -10.56 3.70 -27.02
CA LEU A 374 -9.66 3.66 -25.89
C LEU A 374 -8.19 3.68 -26.35
N ASN A 375 -7.36 4.46 -25.68
CA ASN A 375 -5.91 4.47 -25.91
C ASN A 375 -5.24 3.13 -25.58
N ASN A 376 -5.92 2.24 -24.86
CA ASN A 376 -5.52 0.86 -24.63
C ASN A 376 -6.76 -0.03 -24.46
N PRO A 377 -6.96 -1.03 -25.33
CA PRO A 377 -8.14 -1.90 -25.32
C PRO A 377 -8.21 -2.84 -24.11
N ARG A 378 -7.12 -2.97 -23.34
CA ARG A 378 -7.09 -3.79 -22.12
C ARG A 378 -7.66 -3.09 -20.88
N ILE A 379 -8.02 -1.81 -20.95
CA ILE A 379 -8.56 -1.06 -19.81
C ILE A 379 -9.81 -1.72 -19.22
N PRO A 380 -10.85 -2.09 -19.99
CA PRO A 380 -12.03 -2.76 -19.46
C PRO A 380 -11.71 -4.10 -18.78
N VAL A 381 -10.83 -4.92 -19.39
CA VAL A 381 -10.38 -6.21 -18.83
C VAL A 381 -9.65 -6.01 -17.51
N MET A 382 -8.77 -5.00 -17.43
CA MET A 382 -8.09 -4.64 -16.18
C MET A 382 -9.08 -4.23 -15.09
N ILE A 383 -10.06 -3.38 -15.42
CA ILE A 383 -11.09 -2.91 -14.47
C ILE A 383 -11.89 -4.10 -13.94
N LYS A 384 -12.42 -4.94 -14.83
CA LYS A 384 -13.16 -6.16 -14.43
C LYS A 384 -12.30 -7.05 -13.55
N GLY A 385 -11.09 -7.37 -14.00
CA GLY A 385 -10.14 -8.21 -13.27
C GLY A 385 -9.75 -7.67 -11.90
N TYR A 386 -9.67 -6.36 -11.73
CA TYR A 386 -9.41 -5.74 -10.43
C TYR A 386 -10.51 -6.03 -9.41
N PHE A 387 -11.77 -5.87 -9.79
CA PHE A 387 -12.90 -6.14 -8.87
C PHE A 387 -13.08 -7.64 -8.59
N GLU A 388 -12.78 -8.50 -9.57
CA GLU A 388 -12.74 -9.96 -9.36
C GLU A 388 -11.65 -10.35 -8.35
N ASP A 389 -10.42 -9.83 -8.50
CA ASP A 389 -9.32 -10.05 -7.54
C ASP A 389 -9.69 -9.51 -6.15
N MET A 390 -10.24 -8.31 -6.07
CA MET A 390 -10.67 -7.73 -4.79
C MET A 390 -11.81 -8.50 -4.14
N ASN A 391 -12.73 -9.08 -4.92
CA ASN A 391 -13.78 -9.96 -4.40
C ASN A 391 -13.19 -11.21 -3.72
N LEU A 392 -12.17 -11.83 -4.34
CA LEU A 392 -11.44 -12.94 -3.71
C LEU A 392 -10.77 -12.49 -2.40
N VAL A 393 -10.10 -11.32 -2.41
CA VAL A 393 -9.50 -10.74 -1.20
C VAL A 393 -10.55 -10.56 -0.10
N LEU A 394 -11.70 -9.94 -0.41
CA LEU A 394 -12.77 -9.70 0.57
C LEU A 394 -13.30 -10.99 1.19
N ARG A 395 -13.41 -12.07 0.39
CA ARG A 395 -13.78 -13.40 0.90
C ARG A 395 -12.71 -13.96 1.85
N GLN A 396 -11.41 -13.76 1.56
CA GLN A 396 -10.35 -14.16 2.47
C GLN A 396 -10.41 -13.35 3.78
N LEU A 397 -10.63 -12.02 3.70
CA LEU A 397 -10.78 -11.17 4.87
C LEU A 397 -11.98 -11.59 5.72
N ALA A 398 -13.09 -11.96 5.09
CA ALA A 398 -14.28 -12.44 5.81
C ALA A 398 -14.03 -13.74 6.59
N ARG A 399 -13.11 -14.59 6.12
CA ARG A 399 -12.73 -15.86 6.80
C ARG A 399 -11.79 -15.61 7.98
N VAL A 400 -10.85 -14.67 7.86
CA VAL A 400 -9.85 -14.39 8.90
C VAL A 400 -10.37 -13.44 9.98
N CYS A 401 -11.36 -12.61 9.68
CA CYS A 401 -11.97 -11.69 10.63
C CYS A 401 -12.81 -12.40 11.67
N ARG A 402 -12.60 -12.10 12.94
CA ARG A 402 -13.55 -12.45 14.01
C ARG A 402 -14.85 -11.67 13.86
N PRO A 403 -15.98 -12.20 14.36
CA PRO A 403 -17.23 -11.44 14.45
C PRO A 403 -16.99 -10.11 15.18
N GLY A 404 -17.47 -9.00 14.59
CA GLY A 404 -17.24 -7.65 15.12
C GLY A 404 -15.90 -7.01 14.74
N ALA A 405 -15.00 -7.74 14.08
CA ALA A 405 -13.74 -7.18 13.58
C ALA A 405 -13.97 -5.98 12.65
N ARG A 406 -13.11 -4.97 12.74
CA ARG A 406 -13.17 -3.79 11.89
C ARG A 406 -12.11 -3.82 10.78
N VAL A 407 -12.51 -3.38 9.60
CA VAL A 407 -11.64 -3.24 8.44
C VAL A 407 -11.62 -1.77 8.02
N ALA A 408 -10.45 -1.14 8.01
CA ALA A 408 -10.22 0.18 7.42
C ALA A 408 -9.41 0.01 6.13
N LEU A 409 -10.03 0.26 4.99
CA LEU A 409 -9.40 0.14 3.67
C LEU A 409 -9.20 1.52 3.05
N VAL A 410 -7.95 1.92 2.79
CA VAL A 410 -7.62 3.18 2.12
C VAL A 410 -7.63 2.97 0.63
N VAL A 411 -8.52 3.65 -0.10
CA VAL A 411 -8.68 3.53 -1.55
C VAL A 411 -8.92 4.87 -2.23
N ALA A 412 -8.58 4.96 -3.51
CA ALA A 412 -8.95 6.09 -4.34
C ALA A 412 -9.84 5.64 -5.49
N ASN A 413 -10.85 6.46 -5.80
CA ASN A 413 -11.63 6.31 -7.01
C ASN A 413 -10.74 6.53 -8.24
N ALA A 414 -11.12 5.93 -9.35
CA ALA A 414 -10.39 6.01 -10.61
C ALA A 414 -11.22 6.71 -11.69
N ARG A 415 -10.56 7.15 -12.76
CA ARG A 415 -11.23 7.67 -13.95
C ARG A 415 -10.49 7.24 -15.19
N PHE A 416 -11.18 6.60 -16.12
CA PHE A 416 -10.64 6.20 -17.41
C PHE A 416 -11.52 6.73 -18.54
N HIS A 417 -10.94 7.40 -19.51
CA HIS A 417 -11.67 7.96 -20.68
C HIS A 417 -12.94 8.75 -20.33
N GLY A 418 -12.90 9.46 -19.20
CA GLY A 418 -14.04 10.23 -18.73
C GLY A 418 -14.95 9.46 -17.77
N GLU A 419 -14.99 8.13 -17.83
CA GLU A 419 -15.80 7.30 -16.93
C GLU A 419 -15.22 7.30 -15.50
N LEU A 420 -16.02 7.71 -14.53
CA LEU A 420 -15.69 7.64 -13.11
C LEU A 420 -16.00 6.23 -12.58
N ILE A 421 -15.05 5.67 -11.89
CA ILE A 421 -15.15 4.37 -11.21
C ILE A 421 -15.16 4.61 -9.72
N PRO A 422 -16.31 4.47 -9.03
CA PRO A 422 -16.42 4.66 -7.59
C PRO A 422 -15.89 3.42 -6.84
N VAL A 423 -14.57 3.28 -6.81
CA VAL A 423 -13.89 2.10 -6.23
C VAL A 423 -14.27 1.91 -4.77
N ASP A 424 -14.36 3.01 -4.00
CA ASP A 424 -14.77 2.99 -2.59
C ASP A 424 -16.16 2.37 -2.39
N LEU A 425 -17.11 2.68 -3.26
CA LEU A 425 -18.48 2.18 -3.15
C LEU A 425 -18.64 0.75 -3.69
N LEU A 426 -18.02 0.48 -4.85
CA LEU A 426 -18.04 -0.87 -5.43
C LEU A 426 -17.42 -1.90 -4.48
N LEU A 427 -16.28 -1.56 -3.84
CA LEU A 427 -15.67 -2.43 -2.85
C LEU A 427 -16.53 -2.55 -1.57
N SER A 428 -17.27 -1.50 -1.19
CA SER A 428 -18.18 -1.57 -0.05
C SER A 428 -19.36 -2.48 -0.33
N ASP A 429 -19.91 -2.47 -1.54
CA ASP A 429 -21.00 -3.39 -1.91
C ASP A 429 -20.52 -4.86 -1.94
N LEU A 430 -19.35 -5.12 -2.54
CA LEU A 430 -18.72 -6.45 -2.52
C LEU A 430 -18.37 -6.92 -1.09
N ALA A 431 -18.01 -5.99 -0.21
CA ALA A 431 -17.75 -6.32 1.19
C ALA A 431 -19.05 -6.71 1.93
N VAL A 432 -20.18 -6.07 1.62
CA VAL A 432 -21.50 -6.46 2.15
C VAL A 432 -21.84 -7.87 1.70
N ASP A 433 -21.63 -8.22 0.43
CA ASP A 433 -21.82 -9.57 -0.09
C ASP A 433 -20.90 -10.61 0.59
N ALA A 434 -19.69 -10.19 1.03
CA ALA A 434 -18.77 -11.03 1.79
C ALA A 434 -19.11 -11.12 3.30
N GLY A 435 -20.19 -10.48 3.77
CA GLY A 435 -20.67 -10.52 5.15
C GLY A 435 -20.07 -9.46 6.07
N PHE A 436 -19.76 -8.28 5.51
CA PHE A 436 -19.43 -7.09 6.29
C PHE A 436 -20.61 -6.10 6.28
N GLU A 437 -20.60 -5.20 7.25
CA GLU A 437 -21.49 -4.04 7.35
C GLU A 437 -20.69 -2.77 7.18
N VAL A 438 -21.18 -1.80 6.41
CA VAL A 438 -20.51 -0.51 6.24
C VAL A 438 -20.78 0.38 7.45
N GLU A 439 -19.73 0.79 8.18
CA GLU A 439 -19.82 1.72 9.30
C GLU A 439 -19.73 3.18 8.84
N CYS A 440 -18.72 3.52 8.02
CA CYS A 440 -18.58 4.85 7.44
C CYS A 440 -17.62 4.85 6.24
N ILE A 441 -17.70 5.92 5.43
CA ILE A 441 -16.81 6.21 4.31
C ILE A 441 -16.19 7.57 4.56
N ILE A 442 -14.95 7.60 5.05
CA ILE A 442 -14.23 8.81 5.42
C ILE A 442 -13.56 9.39 4.17
N VAL A 443 -14.09 10.49 3.65
CA VAL A 443 -13.47 11.20 2.52
C VAL A 443 -12.30 12.03 3.03
N THR A 444 -11.08 11.68 2.65
CA THR A 444 -9.86 12.33 3.14
C THR A 444 -9.36 13.43 2.22
N ARG A 445 -9.58 13.29 0.92
CA ARG A 445 -9.24 14.29 -0.10
C ARG A 445 -9.91 14.06 -1.43
N TYR A 446 -9.90 15.11 -2.25
CA TYR A 446 -10.26 15.07 -3.66
C TYR A 446 -9.00 15.28 -4.49
N LYS A 447 -8.71 14.37 -5.43
CA LYS A 447 -7.57 14.44 -6.34
C LYS A 447 -8.01 14.85 -7.74
N GLY A 448 -7.18 15.60 -8.45
CA GLY A 448 -7.28 15.70 -9.90
C GLY A 448 -6.83 14.40 -10.56
N ASN A 449 -7.33 14.13 -11.76
CA ASN A 449 -6.85 13.03 -12.59
C ASN A 449 -5.48 13.35 -13.23
N SER A 450 -4.93 12.39 -13.99
CA SER A 450 -3.72 12.65 -14.78
C SER A 450 -3.91 13.84 -15.73
N SER A 451 -2.82 14.56 -16.05
CA SER A 451 -2.86 15.72 -16.93
C SER A 451 -3.51 15.42 -18.28
N GLN A 452 -3.29 14.20 -18.83
CA GLN A 452 -3.92 13.75 -20.08
C GLN A 452 -5.44 13.61 -19.95
N GLN A 453 -5.92 13.05 -18.84
CA GLN A 453 -7.35 12.91 -18.57
C GLN A 453 -8.01 14.28 -18.36
N MET A 454 -7.34 15.18 -17.60
CA MET A 454 -7.86 16.53 -17.35
C MET A 454 -7.93 17.38 -18.62
N GLY A 455 -6.95 17.25 -19.53
CA GLY A 455 -6.93 17.99 -20.78
C GLY A 455 -8.06 17.57 -21.75
N ARG A 456 -8.38 16.27 -21.81
CA ARG A 456 -9.37 15.73 -22.75
C ARG A 456 -10.80 15.69 -22.19
N PHE A 457 -10.96 15.41 -20.89
CA PHE A 457 -12.26 15.12 -20.26
C PHE A 457 -12.61 16.08 -19.11
N GLY A 458 -11.90 17.20 -18.99
CA GLY A 458 -12.12 18.20 -17.93
C GLY A 458 -11.58 17.78 -16.56
N ARG A 459 -11.52 18.75 -15.64
CA ARG A 459 -11.07 18.57 -14.27
C ARG A 459 -12.21 18.07 -13.39
N VAL A 460 -12.34 16.76 -13.27
CA VAL A 460 -13.25 16.15 -12.31
C VAL A 460 -12.41 15.56 -11.17
N ALA A 461 -12.70 15.97 -9.95
CA ALA A 461 -12.00 15.47 -8.77
C ALA A 461 -12.50 14.05 -8.43
N VAL A 462 -11.58 13.15 -8.12
CA VAL A 462 -11.88 11.81 -7.60
C VAL A 462 -11.60 11.75 -6.12
N ARG A 463 -12.49 11.10 -5.37
CA ARG A 463 -12.32 10.89 -3.93
C ARG A 463 -11.17 9.93 -3.65
N GLU A 464 -10.48 10.18 -2.55
CA GLU A 464 -9.68 9.19 -1.84
C GLU A 464 -10.29 9.04 -0.45
N SER A 465 -10.67 7.83 -0.12
CA SER A 465 -11.50 7.51 1.04
C SER A 465 -10.85 6.44 1.91
N ILE A 466 -11.19 6.45 3.20
CA ILE A 466 -11.02 5.30 4.08
C ILE A 466 -12.41 4.70 4.27
N VAL A 467 -12.64 3.52 3.69
CA VAL A 467 -13.89 2.80 3.93
C VAL A 467 -13.73 1.95 5.19
N VAL A 468 -14.69 2.05 6.09
CA VAL A 468 -14.68 1.32 7.37
C VAL A 468 -15.85 0.35 7.39
N TRP A 469 -15.52 -0.93 7.52
CA TRP A 469 -16.47 -2.02 7.60
C TRP A 469 -16.34 -2.75 8.92
N ARG A 470 -17.44 -3.40 9.35
CA ARG A 470 -17.47 -4.32 10.49
C ARG A 470 -17.88 -5.72 10.02
N LYS A 471 -17.19 -6.74 10.48
CA LYS A 471 -17.63 -8.13 10.26
C LYS A 471 -18.93 -8.38 11.02
N ALA A 472 -19.97 -8.78 10.29
CA ALA A 472 -21.26 -9.09 10.87
C ALA A 472 -21.16 -10.21 11.92
N SER A 473 -21.94 -10.11 13.01
CA SER A 473 -22.07 -11.16 13.99
C SER A 473 -22.98 -12.26 13.44
N ALA A 474 -22.68 -13.51 13.75
CA ALA A 474 -23.47 -14.67 13.29
C ALA A 474 -24.98 -14.61 13.62
N ALA A 475 -25.38 -13.72 14.53
CA ALA A 475 -26.79 -13.53 14.92
C ALA A 475 -27.62 -12.74 13.88
N HIS A 476 -27.04 -12.16 12.83
CA HIS A 476 -27.76 -11.40 11.79
C HIS A 476 -27.89 -12.16 10.46
N LEU A 477 -27.40 -13.39 10.37
CA LEU A 477 -27.48 -14.24 9.17
C LEU A 477 -28.58 -15.33 9.25
N SER A 478 -29.48 -15.23 10.24
CA SER A 478 -30.63 -16.12 10.42
C SER A 478 -31.94 -15.52 9.93
#